data_223306ee6c5b32f515903c3491dfadd5
#
_entry.id   223306ee6c5b32f515903c3491dfadd5
#
_cell.length_a   1.000
_cell.length_b   1.000
_cell.length_c   1.000
_cell.angle_alpha   90.00
_cell.angle_beta   90.00
_cell.angle_gamma   90.00
#
_symmetry.space_group_name_H-M   'P 1'
#
loop_
_entity.id
_entity.type
_entity.pdbx_description
1 polymer ?
#
loop_
_entity_poly.entity_id
_entity_poly.type
_entity_poly.pdbx_seq_one_letter_code
_entity_poly.pdbx_strand_id
1 'polypeptide(L)'
;MKTWILLALVLPLAGCSLTAEPELETTPQYDLTDMDRDGVITARDNCLDSAMNAMVDNDGCGGSESRVLQQDIIVLFAHDKSNIMPKYQGEINQMAAFMADSPELKLLLEGHASQVGTESYNLALSKRRAETVRRALMQQGVAGERLEIIGYGESKPVLMGDDEQSAAANRRVVGALTNMTEGARLRWNVYSMEPASEQ
;
A
#
# COMPACT_ATOMS: atom_id res chain seq x y z
N MET A 1 21.29 -89.37 -50.55
CA MET A 1 21.32 -88.75 -49.20
C MET A 1 21.87 -87.37 -49.39
N LYS A 2 21.02 -86.33 -49.31
CA LYS A 2 21.36 -84.92 -49.58
C LYS A 2 21.39 -84.18 -48.28
N THR A 3 22.52 -83.77 -47.83
CA THR A 3 22.76 -82.95 -46.70
C THR A 3 22.58 -81.48 -47.05
N TRP A 4 21.64 -80.83 -46.45
CA TRP A 4 21.46 -79.39 -46.55
C TRP A 4 22.18 -78.66 -45.45
N ILE A 5 23.13 -77.85 -45.89
CA ILE A 5 23.84 -76.92 -44.97
C ILE A 5 23.10 -75.62 -44.94
N LEU A 6 22.47 -75.31 -43.80
CA LEU A 6 21.89 -74.05 -43.56
C LEU A 6 22.98 -73.04 -43.11
N LEU A 7 23.24 -72.08 -43.99
CA LEU A 7 24.18 -70.98 -43.72
C LEU A 7 23.41 -69.90 -42.95
N ALA A 8 23.68 -69.79 -41.66
CA ALA A 8 23.10 -68.72 -40.83
C ALA A 8 23.87 -67.41 -41.06
N LEU A 9 23.19 -66.44 -41.65
CA LEU A 9 23.71 -65.09 -41.87
C LEU A 9 23.56 -64.29 -40.59
N VAL A 10 24.68 -64.08 -39.86
CA VAL A 10 24.72 -63.21 -38.66
C VAL A 10 24.99 -61.77 -39.14
N LEU A 11 23.95 -60.91 -39.09
CA LEU A 11 24.11 -59.47 -39.28
C LEU A 11 24.62 -58.85 -37.97
N PRO A 12 25.71 -58.07 -37.99
CA PRO A 12 26.10 -57.27 -36.83
C PRO A 12 25.19 -56.04 -36.75
N LEU A 13 24.42 -55.94 -35.66
CA LEU A 13 23.73 -54.70 -35.27
C LEU A 13 24.79 -53.72 -34.75
N ALA A 14 25.21 -52.80 -35.60
CA ALA A 14 25.94 -51.62 -35.16
C ALA A 14 25.01 -50.71 -34.37
N GLY A 15 24.95 -50.88 -33.06
CA GLY A 15 24.28 -49.95 -32.16
C GLY A 15 25.05 -48.63 -32.08
N CYS A 16 24.52 -47.59 -32.67
CA CYS A 16 24.97 -46.24 -32.37
C CYS A 16 24.62 -45.93 -30.91
N SER A 17 25.58 -46.00 -30.02
CA SER A 17 25.46 -45.43 -28.68
C SER A 17 25.53 -43.92 -28.81
N LEU A 18 24.36 -43.28 -28.86
CA LEU A 18 24.25 -41.85 -28.55
C LEU A 18 24.55 -41.72 -27.04
N THR A 19 25.79 -41.47 -26.69
CA THR A 19 26.10 -40.88 -25.39
C THR A 19 25.66 -39.44 -25.43
N ALA A 20 24.42 -39.20 -25.02
CA ALA A 20 24.01 -37.86 -24.59
C ALA A 20 24.81 -37.57 -23.33
N GLU A 21 25.86 -36.78 -23.45
CA GLU A 21 26.41 -36.12 -22.27
C GLU A 21 25.28 -35.32 -21.65
N PRO A 22 24.96 -35.51 -20.35
CA PRO A 22 24.02 -34.59 -19.67
C PRO A 22 24.72 -33.24 -19.71
N GLU A 23 24.20 -32.35 -20.55
CA GLU A 23 24.46 -30.91 -20.41
C GLU A 23 24.02 -30.55 -19.00
N LEU A 24 25.01 -30.39 -18.11
CA LEU A 24 24.79 -29.90 -16.78
C LEU A 24 24.22 -28.47 -17.00
N GLU A 25 22.90 -28.37 -17.03
CA GLU A 25 22.28 -27.07 -16.89
C GLU A 25 22.76 -26.52 -15.56
N THR A 26 23.78 -25.68 -15.62
CA THR A 26 24.16 -24.84 -14.50
C THR A 26 23.00 -23.90 -14.26
N THR A 27 22.00 -24.38 -13.49
CA THR A 27 21.02 -23.48 -12.94
C THR A 27 21.80 -22.36 -12.26
N PRO A 28 21.59 -21.11 -12.64
CA PRO A 28 22.28 -20.01 -12.01
C PRO A 28 22.02 -20.13 -10.52
N GLN A 29 23.06 -20.43 -9.76
CA GLN A 29 22.98 -20.53 -8.32
C GLN A 29 22.88 -19.09 -7.82
N TYR A 30 21.65 -18.62 -7.60
CA TYR A 30 21.43 -17.32 -6.99
C TYR A 30 21.95 -17.39 -5.55
N ASP A 31 22.86 -16.49 -5.22
CA ASP A 31 23.29 -16.30 -3.85
C ASP A 31 22.15 -15.60 -3.09
N LEU A 32 21.48 -16.35 -2.24
CA LEU A 32 20.39 -15.87 -1.39
C LEU A 32 20.88 -15.54 0.02
N THR A 33 22.19 -15.36 0.21
CA THR A 33 22.76 -14.98 1.50
C THR A 33 22.27 -13.61 1.90
N ASP A 34 21.85 -13.48 3.14
CA ASP A 34 21.49 -12.23 3.81
C ASP A 34 22.51 -12.04 4.95
N MET A 35 23.45 -11.08 4.79
CA MET A 35 24.62 -10.96 5.67
C MET A 35 24.28 -10.32 7.01
N ASP A 36 23.42 -9.33 7.04
CA ASP A 36 23.04 -8.60 8.26
C ASP A 36 21.69 -9.06 8.85
N ARG A 37 20.98 -9.94 8.14
CA ARG A 37 19.72 -10.57 8.55
C ARG A 37 18.59 -9.57 8.73
N ASP A 38 18.51 -8.61 7.83
CA ASP A 38 17.43 -7.65 7.76
C ASP A 38 16.25 -8.11 6.89
N GLY A 39 16.41 -9.24 6.18
CA GLY A 39 15.40 -9.86 5.31
C GLY A 39 15.59 -9.54 3.83
N VAL A 40 16.64 -8.82 3.44
CA VAL A 40 17.00 -8.53 2.07
C VAL A 40 18.29 -9.28 1.72
N ILE A 41 18.28 -10.00 0.60
CA ILE A 41 19.48 -10.75 0.16
C ILE A 41 20.62 -9.79 -0.23
N THR A 42 21.85 -10.10 0.15
CA THR A 42 23.05 -9.29 -0.09
C THR A 42 23.21 -8.81 -1.55
N ALA A 43 22.72 -9.58 -2.52
CA ALA A 43 22.77 -9.21 -3.94
C ALA A 43 21.85 -8.02 -4.31
N ARG A 44 20.87 -7.67 -3.44
CA ARG A 44 19.94 -6.55 -3.60
C ARG A 44 20.10 -5.49 -2.53
N ASP A 45 20.87 -5.80 -1.51
CA ASP A 45 21.05 -5.00 -0.34
C ASP A 45 22.12 -3.93 -0.57
N ASN A 46 21.71 -2.67 -0.48
CA ASN A 46 22.60 -1.51 -0.61
C ASN A 46 23.14 -1.04 0.75
N CYS A 47 22.61 -1.59 1.87
CA CYS A 47 22.95 -1.19 3.24
C CYS A 47 23.30 -2.42 4.09
N LEU A 48 24.46 -3.02 3.84
CA LEU A 48 24.95 -4.28 4.41
C LEU A 48 25.19 -4.27 5.93
N ASP A 49 24.85 -3.21 6.64
CA ASP A 49 25.04 -3.01 8.07
C ASP A 49 23.74 -2.66 8.80
N SER A 50 22.60 -3.00 8.22
CA SER A 50 21.31 -2.84 8.85
C SER A 50 21.20 -3.65 10.15
N ALA A 51 20.43 -3.17 11.11
CA ALA A 51 20.23 -3.94 12.35
C ALA A 51 19.44 -5.23 12.06
N MET A 52 19.80 -6.34 12.67
CA MET A 52 19.11 -7.63 12.52
C MET A 52 17.61 -7.47 12.74
N ASN A 53 16.80 -7.97 11.80
CA ASN A 53 15.34 -7.78 11.75
C ASN A 53 14.90 -6.30 11.68
N ALA A 54 15.74 -5.40 11.19
CA ALA A 54 15.33 -4.03 10.93
C ALA A 54 14.18 -3.99 9.91
N MET A 55 13.30 -3.02 10.04
CA MET A 55 12.34 -2.71 8.97
C MET A 55 13.09 -1.93 7.89
N VAL A 56 13.47 -2.62 6.84
CA VAL A 56 14.18 -2.05 5.70
C VAL A 56 13.26 -1.99 4.48
N ASP A 57 13.62 -1.16 3.51
CA ASP A 57 12.97 -1.12 2.21
C ASP A 57 13.44 -2.30 1.30
N ASN A 58 13.00 -2.30 0.04
CA ASN A 58 13.39 -3.33 -0.91
C ASN A 58 14.88 -3.36 -1.26
N ASP A 59 15.63 -2.34 -0.89
CA ASP A 59 17.05 -2.16 -1.13
C ASP A 59 17.91 -2.42 0.11
N GLY A 60 17.31 -3.00 1.17
CA GLY A 60 17.99 -3.34 2.42
C GLY A 60 18.35 -2.12 3.27
N CYS A 61 17.96 -0.92 2.86
CA CYS A 61 18.27 0.27 3.62
C CYS A 61 17.15 0.52 4.62
N GLY A 62 17.53 0.63 5.89
CA GLY A 62 16.66 1.18 6.92
C GLY A 62 16.31 2.59 6.49
N GLY A 63 15.20 2.73 5.79
CA GLY A 63 14.59 4.03 5.60
C GLY A 63 14.44 4.62 6.99
N SER A 64 14.81 5.89 7.16
CA SER A 64 14.40 6.67 8.31
C SER A 64 13.00 6.21 8.65
N GLU A 65 12.82 5.61 9.84
CA GLU A 65 11.59 4.96 10.27
C GLU A 65 10.39 5.71 9.69
N SER A 66 9.92 5.29 8.53
CA SER A 66 8.54 5.49 8.18
C SER A 66 7.78 4.59 9.15
N ARG A 67 7.80 4.96 10.43
CA ARG A 67 6.70 4.63 11.30
C ARG A 67 5.50 5.05 10.48
N VAL A 68 4.87 4.07 9.85
CA VAL A 68 3.48 4.20 9.46
C VAL A 68 2.77 4.30 10.79
N LEU A 69 2.82 5.50 11.36
CA LEU A 69 2.01 5.90 12.48
C LEU A 69 0.60 5.92 11.90
N GLN A 70 -0.01 4.74 11.80
CA GLN A 70 -1.41 4.57 11.45
C GLN A 70 -2.26 5.10 12.61
N GLN A 71 -2.19 6.40 12.81
CA GLN A 71 -3.10 7.13 13.66
C GLN A 71 -4.17 7.73 12.74
N ASP A 72 -5.04 6.87 12.23
CA ASP A 72 -6.19 7.33 11.45
C ASP A 72 -7.27 7.87 12.40
N ILE A 73 -7.82 9.02 12.08
CA ILE A 73 -9.01 9.52 12.76
C ILE A 73 -10.24 9.28 11.86
N ILE A 74 -11.28 8.68 12.42
CA ILE A 74 -12.55 8.46 11.71
C ILE A 74 -13.68 9.08 12.52
N VAL A 75 -14.35 10.08 11.95
CA VAL A 75 -15.50 10.75 12.54
C VAL A 75 -16.74 10.47 11.72
N LEU A 76 -17.74 9.81 12.31
CA LEU A 76 -19.02 9.55 11.67
C LEU A 76 -20.02 10.68 11.95
N PHE A 77 -20.90 10.94 10.99
CA PHE A 77 -21.89 11.98 11.05
C PHE A 77 -23.32 11.45 10.95
N ALA A 78 -24.24 12.10 11.65
CA ALA A 78 -25.65 11.82 11.48
C ALA A 78 -26.14 12.21 10.06
N HIS A 79 -27.31 11.67 9.69
CA HIS A 79 -27.94 11.99 8.41
C HIS A 79 -28.09 13.53 8.27
N ASP A 80 -27.66 14.03 7.12
CA ASP A 80 -27.73 15.47 6.76
C ASP A 80 -27.11 16.43 7.79
N LYS A 81 -26.19 15.96 8.64
CA LYS A 81 -25.51 16.79 9.63
C LYS A 81 -24.01 16.88 9.34
N SER A 82 -23.43 18.01 9.77
CA SER A 82 -21.98 18.27 9.75
C SER A 82 -21.42 18.63 11.12
N ASN A 83 -22.22 18.57 12.19
CA ASN A 83 -21.75 18.75 13.56
C ASN A 83 -21.11 17.45 14.10
N ILE A 84 -19.99 17.58 14.79
CA ILE A 84 -19.29 16.45 15.44
C ILE A 84 -20.09 16.03 16.67
N MET A 85 -20.34 14.73 16.78
CA MET A 85 -20.97 14.17 17.98
C MET A 85 -19.98 14.15 19.15
N PRO A 86 -20.44 14.41 20.40
CA PRO A 86 -19.54 14.50 21.57
C PRO A 86 -18.64 13.27 21.79
N LYS A 87 -19.09 12.10 21.37
CA LYS A 87 -18.31 10.86 21.49
C LYS A 87 -16.98 10.87 20.71
N TYR A 88 -16.84 11.72 19.68
CA TYR A 88 -15.61 11.84 18.87
C TYR A 88 -14.66 12.93 19.37
N GLN A 89 -14.99 13.62 20.46
CA GLN A 89 -14.09 14.64 21.00
C GLN A 89 -12.79 14.05 21.53
N GLY A 90 -12.85 12.82 22.03
CA GLY A 90 -11.67 12.08 22.49
C GLY A 90 -10.66 11.81 21.39
N GLU A 91 -11.13 11.32 20.24
CA GLU A 91 -10.31 11.03 19.04
C GLU A 91 -9.70 12.32 18.46
N ILE A 92 -10.47 13.43 18.46
CA ILE A 92 -9.97 14.74 18.01
C ILE A 92 -8.84 15.21 18.93
N ASN A 93 -9.02 15.10 20.25
CA ASN A 93 -7.99 15.52 21.22
C ASN A 93 -6.73 14.64 21.11
N GLN A 94 -6.89 13.32 20.91
CA GLN A 94 -5.77 12.40 20.73
C GLN A 94 -5.00 12.71 19.43
N MET A 95 -5.70 12.96 18.33
CA MET A 95 -5.07 13.35 17.07
C MET A 95 -4.33 14.70 17.22
N ALA A 96 -4.93 15.66 17.88
CA ALA A 96 -4.29 16.95 18.09
C ALA A 96 -3.01 16.84 18.96
N ALA A 97 -3.04 16.04 20.02
CA ALA A 97 -1.87 15.75 20.85
C ALA A 97 -0.78 15.04 20.03
N PHE A 98 -1.15 14.02 19.24
CA PHE A 98 -0.23 13.32 18.36
C PHE A 98 0.45 14.27 17.36
N MET A 99 -0.32 15.16 16.73
CA MET A 99 0.22 16.16 15.81
C MET A 99 1.09 17.22 16.51
N ALA A 100 0.87 17.47 17.80
CA ALA A 100 1.74 18.35 18.58
C ALA A 100 3.12 17.72 18.83
N ASP A 101 3.16 16.40 19.04
CA ASP A 101 4.40 15.64 19.24
C ASP A 101 5.16 15.38 17.92
N SER A 102 4.47 15.55 16.77
CA SER A 102 5.02 15.29 15.42
C SER A 102 4.83 16.52 14.52
N PRO A 103 5.66 17.58 14.68
CA PRO A 103 5.47 18.85 13.98
C PRO A 103 5.67 18.76 12.45
N GLU A 104 6.35 17.73 11.96
CA GLU A 104 6.62 17.47 10.54
C GLU A 104 5.44 16.87 9.77
N LEU A 105 4.41 16.40 10.50
CA LEU A 105 3.28 15.75 9.86
C LEU A 105 2.18 16.73 9.46
N LYS A 106 1.55 16.48 8.32
CA LYS A 106 0.29 17.07 7.88
C LYS A 106 -0.83 16.04 7.99
N LEU A 107 -2.05 16.52 8.09
CA LEU A 107 -3.26 15.70 8.11
C LEU A 107 -4.16 16.09 6.95
N LEU A 108 -4.46 15.13 6.09
CA LEU A 108 -5.44 15.25 5.04
C LEU A 108 -6.80 14.73 5.55
N LEU A 109 -7.80 15.59 5.59
CA LEU A 109 -9.15 15.28 6.04
C LEU A 109 -10.06 15.03 4.81
N GLU A 110 -10.42 13.79 4.60
CA GLU A 110 -11.27 13.34 3.50
C GLU A 110 -12.73 13.24 3.97
N GLY A 111 -13.59 14.10 3.45
CA GLY A 111 -15.02 14.08 3.75
C GLY A 111 -15.80 13.21 2.77
N HIS A 112 -16.74 12.43 3.29
CA HIS A 112 -17.61 11.56 2.51
C HIS A 112 -19.09 11.75 2.88
N ALA A 113 -19.97 11.40 1.94
CA ALA A 113 -21.41 11.36 2.12
C ALA A 113 -21.98 10.01 1.68
N SER A 114 -23.20 9.71 2.11
CA SER A 114 -23.98 8.60 1.54
C SER A 114 -24.50 8.97 0.16
N GLN A 115 -24.96 8.01 -0.60
CA GLN A 115 -25.54 8.20 -1.95
C GLN A 115 -26.92 8.86 -1.96
N VAL A 116 -27.46 9.21 -0.79
CA VAL A 116 -28.76 9.87 -0.67
C VAL A 116 -28.63 11.35 -0.99
N GLY A 117 -29.32 11.82 -2.02
CA GLY A 117 -29.33 13.22 -2.44
C GLY A 117 -28.68 13.44 -3.81
N THR A 118 -28.36 14.69 -4.14
CA THR A 118 -27.68 15.03 -5.39
C THR A 118 -26.16 15.05 -5.17
N GLU A 119 -25.41 14.71 -6.21
CA GLU A 119 -23.94 14.73 -6.19
C GLU A 119 -23.39 16.08 -5.70
N SER A 120 -23.90 17.19 -6.24
CA SER A 120 -23.48 18.54 -5.87
C SER A 120 -23.74 18.86 -4.39
N TYR A 121 -24.90 18.42 -3.88
CA TYR A 121 -25.22 18.55 -2.46
C TYR A 121 -24.28 17.73 -1.59
N ASN A 122 -24.06 16.46 -1.94
CA ASN A 122 -23.18 15.55 -1.21
C ASN A 122 -21.72 16.00 -1.22
N LEU A 123 -21.25 16.57 -2.34
CA LEU A 123 -19.93 17.19 -2.43
C LEU A 123 -19.80 18.37 -1.46
N ALA A 124 -20.80 19.26 -1.42
CA ALA A 124 -20.79 20.39 -0.49
C ALA A 124 -20.91 19.94 0.98
N LEU A 125 -21.73 18.92 1.27
CA LEU A 125 -21.91 18.38 2.62
C LEU A 125 -20.62 17.72 3.13
N SER A 126 -19.94 16.93 2.28
CA SER A 126 -18.68 16.28 2.63
C SER A 126 -17.57 17.28 2.95
N LYS A 127 -17.46 18.37 2.18
CA LYS A 127 -16.54 19.48 2.47
C LYS A 127 -16.86 20.16 3.79
N ARG A 128 -18.15 20.44 4.08
CA ARG A 128 -18.55 21.05 5.37
C ARG A 128 -18.19 20.16 6.57
N ARG A 129 -18.32 18.83 6.43
CA ARG A 129 -17.91 17.86 7.46
C ARG A 129 -16.41 17.93 7.71
N ALA A 130 -15.58 17.84 6.65
CA ALA A 130 -14.14 17.95 6.76
C ALA A 130 -13.70 19.27 7.38
N GLU A 131 -14.32 20.39 6.98
CA GLU A 131 -14.04 21.71 7.55
C GLU A 131 -14.44 21.80 9.04
N THR A 132 -15.46 21.08 9.46
CA THR A 132 -15.84 21.06 10.88
C THR A 132 -14.82 20.30 11.72
N VAL A 133 -14.28 19.18 11.22
CA VAL A 133 -13.19 18.45 11.89
C VAL A 133 -11.91 19.29 11.90
N ARG A 134 -11.57 19.95 10.78
CA ARG A 134 -10.44 20.87 10.69
C ARG A 134 -10.50 21.96 11.77
N ARG A 135 -11.64 22.61 11.89
CA ARG A 135 -11.85 23.66 12.93
C ARG A 135 -11.73 23.11 14.34
N ALA A 136 -12.22 21.91 14.60
CA ALA A 136 -12.10 21.27 15.90
C ALA A 136 -10.65 20.98 16.26
N LEU A 137 -9.82 20.49 15.31
CA LEU A 137 -8.38 20.30 15.52
C LEU A 137 -7.64 21.63 15.71
N MET A 138 -7.99 22.67 14.97
CA MET A 138 -7.42 24.01 15.16
C MET A 138 -7.73 24.57 16.55
N GLN A 139 -8.93 24.32 17.09
CA GLN A 139 -9.30 24.70 18.46
C GLN A 139 -8.45 23.96 19.53
N GLN A 140 -7.89 22.80 19.19
CA GLN A 140 -6.96 22.04 20.03
C GLN A 140 -5.49 22.44 19.80
N GLY A 141 -5.23 23.48 18.99
CA GLY A 141 -3.89 24.04 18.79
C GLY A 141 -3.16 23.54 17.55
N VAL A 142 -3.76 22.72 16.71
CA VAL A 142 -3.12 22.29 15.45
C VAL A 142 -3.12 23.45 14.46
N ALA A 143 -1.95 23.78 13.89
CA ALA A 143 -1.80 24.83 12.90
C ALA A 143 -2.59 24.53 11.61
N GLY A 144 -3.37 25.52 11.13
CA GLY A 144 -4.28 25.33 9.99
C GLY A 144 -3.59 24.97 8.68
N GLU A 145 -2.33 25.36 8.49
CA GLU A 145 -1.47 25.03 7.34
C GLU A 145 -1.07 23.55 7.30
N ARG A 146 -1.18 22.84 8.41
CA ARG A 146 -0.95 21.40 8.51
C ARG A 146 -2.20 20.57 8.25
N LEU A 147 -3.35 21.20 8.03
CA LEU A 147 -4.66 20.58 7.87
C LEU A 147 -5.20 20.85 6.48
N GLU A 148 -5.18 19.86 5.62
CA GLU A 148 -5.75 19.90 4.28
C GLU A 148 -7.12 19.23 4.27
N ILE A 149 -8.04 19.68 3.41
CA ILE A 149 -9.37 19.09 3.29
C ILE A 149 -9.71 18.74 1.85
N ILE A 150 -10.33 17.58 1.66
CA ILE A 150 -10.94 17.16 0.39
C ILE A 150 -12.36 16.67 0.68
N GLY A 151 -13.32 17.09 -0.12
CA GLY A 151 -14.67 16.50 -0.12
C GLY A 151 -14.83 15.60 -1.32
N TYR A 152 -15.18 14.35 -1.10
CA TYR A 152 -15.46 13.38 -2.15
C TYR A 152 -16.97 13.19 -2.43
N GLY A 153 -17.83 13.80 -1.62
CA GLY A 153 -19.27 13.52 -1.73
C GLY A 153 -19.53 12.02 -1.56
N GLU A 154 -20.26 11.46 -2.49
CA GLU A 154 -20.62 10.03 -2.54
C GLU A 154 -19.69 9.17 -3.41
N SER A 155 -18.69 9.78 -4.07
CA SER A 155 -17.87 9.10 -5.10
C SER A 155 -16.94 8.01 -4.58
N LYS A 156 -16.65 8.00 -3.27
CA LYS A 156 -15.78 7.01 -2.63
C LYS A 156 -16.46 6.32 -1.45
N PRO A 157 -17.44 5.45 -1.68
CA PRO A 157 -18.11 4.72 -0.60
C PRO A 157 -17.16 3.67 0.00
N VAL A 158 -17.26 3.46 1.33
CA VAL A 158 -16.57 2.36 2.03
C VAL A 158 -17.42 1.09 2.05
N LEU A 159 -18.76 1.26 2.09
CA LEU A 159 -19.71 0.17 1.93
C LEU A 159 -20.67 0.48 0.78
N MET A 160 -20.85 -0.50 -0.08
CA MET A 160 -21.85 -0.47 -1.14
C MET A 160 -23.18 -0.96 -0.58
N GLY A 161 -24.27 -0.31 -0.94
CA GLY A 161 -25.63 -0.67 -0.54
C GLY A 161 -26.50 0.52 -0.27
N ASP A 162 -27.83 0.32 -0.36
CA ASP A 162 -28.86 1.34 -0.16
C ASP A 162 -29.44 1.29 1.27
N ASP A 163 -28.93 0.43 2.12
CA ASP A 163 -29.36 0.28 3.50
C ASP A 163 -28.76 1.35 4.43
N GLU A 164 -29.38 1.57 5.58
CA GLU A 164 -28.94 2.59 6.53
C GLU A 164 -27.56 2.28 7.12
N GLN A 165 -27.16 1.01 7.21
CA GLN A 165 -25.84 0.64 7.72
C GLN A 165 -24.75 1.12 6.75
N SER A 166 -24.92 0.86 5.45
CA SER A 166 -24.02 1.34 4.39
C SER A 166 -24.00 2.86 4.34
N ALA A 167 -25.18 3.49 4.41
CA ALA A 167 -25.29 4.95 4.45
C ALA A 167 -24.57 5.56 5.68
N ALA A 168 -24.74 4.97 6.86
CA ALA A 168 -24.10 5.44 8.09
C ALA A 168 -22.57 5.35 8.04
N ALA A 169 -22.03 4.25 7.51
CA ALA A 169 -20.58 4.06 7.33
C ALA A 169 -19.98 5.07 6.31
N ASN A 170 -20.76 5.43 5.29
CA ASN A 170 -20.33 6.37 4.26
C ASN A 170 -20.39 7.84 4.73
N ARG A 171 -21.18 8.17 5.71
CA ARG A 171 -21.25 9.54 6.31
C ARG A 171 -20.09 9.75 7.28
N ARG A 172 -18.87 9.87 6.75
CA ARG A 172 -17.64 9.92 7.57
C ARG A 172 -16.68 11.03 7.12
N VAL A 173 -15.78 11.39 8.00
CA VAL A 173 -14.50 12.05 7.68
C VAL A 173 -13.38 11.13 8.11
N VAL A 174 -12.40 10.92 7.24
CA VAL A 174 -11.19 10.17 7.52
C VAL A 174 -10.02 11.15 7.50
N GLY A 175 -9.17 11.10 8.49
CA GLY A 175 -7.91 11.85 8.50
C GLY A 175 -6.74 10.91 8.24
N ALA A 176 -5.98 11.18 7.18
CA ALA A 176 -4.77 10.46 6.82
C ALA A 176 -3.55 11.35 7.05
N LEU A 177 -2.56 10.85 7.81
CA LEU A 177 -1.31 11.55 8.05
C LEU A 177 -0.41 11.49 6.82
N THR A 178 0.23 12.61 6.50
CA THR A 178 1.20 12.71 5.41
C THR A 178 2.46 13.41 5.93
N ASN A 179 3.62 13.02 5.43
CA ASN A 179 4.87 13.66 5.79
C ASN A 179 5.04 14.97 4.99
N MET A 180 5.59 16.02 5.62
CA MET A 180 5.89 17.31 4.96
C MET A 180 7.12 17.23 4.05
N THR A 181 7.98 16.23 4.17
CA THR A 181 9.10 16.02 3.28
C THR A 181 8.60 15.63 1.89
N GLU A 182 8.74 16.54 0.93
CA GLU A 182 8.52 16.24 -0.49
C GLU A 182 9.40 15.05 -0.88
N GLY A 183 8.78 13.93 -1.22
CA GLY A 183 9.46 12.76 -1.74
C GLY A 183 8.89 11.41 -1.31
N ALA A 184 8.22 11.32 -0.19
CA ALA A 184 7.63 10.05 0.26
C ALA A 184 6.18 9.87 -0.20
N ARG A 185 5.92 9.95 -1.50
CA ARG A 185 4.74 9.30 -2.10
C ARG A 185 5.04 7.81 -2.23
N LEU A 186 5.17 7.14 -1.11
CA LEU A 186 5.23 5.68 -1.08
C LEU A 186 3.81 5.10 -0.98
N ARG A 187 2.97 5.43 -1.96
CA ARG A 187 1.90 4.54 -2.38
C ARG A 187 2.39 3.85 -3.63
N TRP A 188 2.88 2.65 -3.45
CA TRP A 188 3.15 1.78 -4.59
C TRP A 188 1.83 1.52 -5.31
N ASN A 189 1.59 2.28 -6.37
CA ASN A 189 0.44 2.08 -7.24
C ASN A 189 0.93 1.32 -8.47
N VAL A 190 0.61 0.03 -8.55
CA VAL A 190 0.98 -0.87 -9.65
C VAL A 190 0.46 -0.38 -11.03
N TYR A 191 -0.35 0.67 -11.05
CA TYR A 191 -1.05 1.16 -12.25
C TYR A 191 -0.56 2.51 -12.78
N SER A 192 0.43 3.14 -12.19
CA SER A 192 1.00 4.37 -12.74
C SER A 192 2.31 4.09 -13.50
N MET A 193 2.21 3.38 -14.62
CA MET A 193 3.21 3.50 -15.66
C MET A 193 2.86 4.75 -16.48
N GLU A 194 3.42 5.90 -16.14
CA GLU A 194 3.45 7.01 -17.08
C GLU A 194 4.31 6.61 -18.28
N PRO A 195 3.80 6.77 -19.51
CA PRO A 195 4.64 6.53 -20.68
C PRO A 195 5.79 7.53 -20.67
N ALA A 196 7.02 7.01 -20.79
CA ALA A 196 8.20 7.85 -20.97
C ALA A 196 7.96 8.82 -22.13
N SER A 197 8.03 10.14 -21.86
CA SER A 197 8.03 11.16 -22.89
C SER A 197 9.31 11.01 -23.70
N GLU A 198 9.18 10.58 -24.95
CA GLU A 198 10.25 10.66 -25.96
C GLU A 198 10.70 12.13 -26.09
N GLN A 199 11.97 12.36 -25.85
CA GLN A 199 12.70 13.53 -26.34
C GLN A 199 13.56 13.13 -27.53
#